data_a738b6cc5d2f00ad241e96b624fd98b2
#
_entry.id   a738b6cc5d2f00ad241e96b624fd98b2
#
_cell.length_a   1.000
_cell.length_b   1.000
_cell.length_c   1.000
_cell.angle_alpha   90.00
_cell.angle_beta   90.00
_cell.angle_gamma   90.00
#
_symmetry.space_group_name_H-M   'P 1'
#
loop_
_entity.id
_entity.type
_entity.pdbx_description
1 polymer ?
#
loop_
_entity_poly.entity_id
_entity_poly.type
_entity_poly.pdbx_seq_one_letter_code
_entity_poly.pdbx_strand_id
1 'polypeptide(L)'
;MVLRCCIIVSCWFFLLVNLTQPRVTESLPRCKAWLVQSIPTDMPDLPRVPGVLSTADVFKWLAYNSTDNLDIIAQYWQLKANPEDSRSGDYGYSKADMHRFGADQGSDVYAALEHAVDRDVDIRLLQHSGVYPDYTKEPSSLASGRPNVKSVTLLLEKWWGSGIVHAKVWISDNRDVYIGSANNDWKSLTQVKEVGIYLVGCPKVASKVGVYFQNLWRLAHLDDSVFTTTILDQQWQIQRKVPCWSHFIESDMRCTPQLPRFVEIPYVAGYPALSDPKILNLIINAPGYGYRSPVPQSSYLSFAPPELSFGRFQPDEQGWLDTIKSVGDGGTVRISTMDWLGQSQYMNQTVYWSALSTAVSEVVFSKHAKVKILVAYWAHFINNTDLYLKSLLYSNVLCSSSTFNKCSGKIEIKYYKVPGYNLTGPAIQDGKPTGNLYPAFTRVNHGKYAVSDLRAHIGTSNLIWDYFYTTAGVSFGTYNPAIVSQLQEIFDADWNSPYAVPVEELSDGHTCSS
;
A
#
# COMPACT_ATOMS: atom_id res chain seq x y z
N MET A 1 1.54 78.01 -55.42
CA MET A 1 0.64 78.76 -54.49
C MET A 1 0.31 77.81 -53.40
N VAL A 2 0.89 77.98 -52.21
CA VAL A 2 0.97 77.02 -51.12
C VAL A 2 -0.11 77.36 -50.11
N LEU A 3 -0.96 76.45 -49.81
CA LEU A 3 -1.92 76.55 -48.63
C LEU A 3 -1.38 75.64 -47.53
N ARG A 4 -1.03 76.26 -46.41
CA ARG A 4 -0.69 75.59 -45.18
C ARG A 4 -1.99 75.28 -44.39
N CYS A 5 -2.20 74.04 -44.00
CA CYS A 5 -3.26 73.62 -43.05
C CYS A 5 -2.62 73.36 -41.73
N CYS A 6 -3.02 74.09 -40.67
CA CYS A 6 -2.63 73.86 -39.29
C CYS A 6 -3.45 72.71 -38.70
N ILE A 7 -2.77 71.67 -38.17
CA ILE A 7 -3.40 70.64 -37.39
C ILE A 7 -3.09 70.92 -35.92
N ILE A 8 -4.17 71.14 -35.16
CA ILE A 8 -4.15 71.28 -33.69
C ILE A 8 -4.13 69.85 -33.11
N VAL A 9 -3.00 69.53 -32.46
CA VAL A 9 -2.88 68.27 -31.71
C VAL A 9 -3.36 68.50 -30.30
N SER A 10 -4.49 67.91 -29.97
CA SER A 10 -5.05 67.91 -28.60
C SER A 10 -4.47 66.72 -27.84
N CYS A 11 -3.55 66.98 -26.90
CA CYS A 11 -3.01 65.97 -25.98
C CYS A 11 -4.02 65.65 -24.89
N TRP A 12 -4.60 64.44 -24.99
CA TRP A 12 -5.31 63.84 -23.86
C TRP A 12 -4.33 63.04 -23.02
N PHE A 13 -4.01 63.51 -21.82
CA PHE A 13 -3.34 62.74 -20.79
C PHE A 13 -4.30 61.71 -20.20
N PHE A 14 -4.20 60.45 -20.57
CA PHE A 14 -4.80 59.34 -19.83
C PHE A 14 -3.93 59.05 -18.60
N LEU A 15 -4.37 59.44 -17.43
CA LEU A 15 -3.88 58.91 -16.15
C LEU A 15 -4.29 57.44 -16.04
N LEU A 16 -3.37 56.54 -16.38
CA LEU A 16 -3.46 55.14 -16.04
C LEU A 16 -3.22 54.99 -14.52
N VAL A 17 -4.33 55.03 -13.74
CA VAL A 17 -4.29 54.56 -12.35
C VAL A 17 -4.10 53.05 -12.41
N ASN A 18 -2.88 52.59 -12.23
CA ASN A 18 -2.57 51.18 -11.99
C ASN A 18 -3.15 50.82 -10.61
N LEU A 19 -4.39 50.34 -10.59
CA LEU A 19 -4.95 49.57 -9.47
C LEU A 19 -4.26 48.21 -9.45
N THR A 20 -3.05 48.15 -8.92
CA THR A 20 -2.48 46.88 -8.46
C THR A 20 -3.29 46.42 -7.27
N GLN A 21 -4.35 45.66 -7.54
CA GLN A 21 -4.92 44.81 -6.50
C GLN A 21 -3.78 43.93 -5.97
N PRO A 22 -3.53 43.90 -4.67
CA PRO A 22 -2.60 42.93 -4.13
C PRO A 22 -3.18 41.56 -4.52
N ARG A 23 -2.52 40.83 -5.41
CA ARG A 23 -2.74 39.40 -5.56
C ARG A 23 -2.40 38.83 -4.19
N VAL A 24 -3.40 38.56 -3.40
CA VAL A 24 -3.27 37.62 -2.29
C VAL A 24 -2.87 36.32 -2.96
N THR A 25 -1.58 36.05 -3.03
CA THR A 25 -1.08 34.73 -3.31
C THR A 25 -1.45 33.88 -2.08
N GLU A 26 -2.70 33.40 -2.04
CA GLU A 26 -3.02 32.31 -1.15
C GLU A 26 -2.02 31.23 -1.48
N SER A 27 -1.07 31.01 -0.61
CA SER A 27 -0.15 29.90 -0.71
C SER A 27 -1.02 28.64 -0.73
N LEU A 28 -1.03 27.96 -1.87
CA LEU A 28 -1.75 26.69 -2.01
C LEU A 28 -1.43 25.85 -0.78
N PRO A 29 -2.45 25.37 -0.06
CA PRO A 29 -2.23 24.59 1.14
C PRO A 29 -1.31 23.42 0.81
N ARG A 30 -0.28 23.29 1.63
CA ARG A 30 0.77 22.28 1.41
C ARG A 30 0.24 20.92 1.77
N CYS A 31 0.39 19.94 0.90
CA CYS A 31 0.12 18.56 1.20
C CYS A 31 0.94 18.11 2.41
N LYS A 32 0.27 17.55 3.42
CA LYS A 32 0.86 17.09 4.67
C LYS A 32 0.84 15.58 4.71
N ALA A 33 1.86 14.95 5.30
CA ALA A 33 1.94 13.51 5.41
C ALA A 33 2.40 13.07 6.80
N TRP A 34 1.91 11.92 7.22
CA TRP A 34 2.34 11.21 8.41
C TRP A 34 2.49 9.74 8.08
N LEU A 35 3.52 9.12 8.64
CA LEU A 35 3.57 7.67 8.73
C LEU A 35 2.52 7.20 9.74
N VAL A 36 1.94 6.03 9.44
CA VAL A 36 0.85 5.43 10.23
C VAL A 36 1.27 4.02 10.59
N GLN A 37 0.96 3.60 11.82
CA GLN A 37 1.36 2.30 12.31
C GLN A 37 0.29 1.69 13.21
N SER A 38 0.09 0.37 13.09
CA SER A 38 -0.50 -0.44 14.14
C SER A 38 0.59 -1.27 14.79
N ILE A 39 0.56 -1.37 16.09
CA ILE A 39 1.47 -2.21 16.87
C ILE A 39 0.62 -3.16 17.69
N PRO A 40 0.84 -4.49 17.58
CA PRO A 40 0.13 -5.45 18.42
C PRO A 40 0.23 -5.12 19.90
N THR A 41 -0.82 -5.37 20.67
CA THR A 41 -0.74 -5.34 22.13
C THR A 41 0.33 -6.32 22.63
N ASP A 42 0.74 -6.19 23.88
CA ASP A 42 1.72 -7.09 24.52
C ASP A 42 3.09 -7.15 23.82
N MET A 43 3.55 -5.99 23.30
CA MET A 43 4.91 -5.78 22.75
C MET A 43 5.62 -4.64 23.52
N PRO A 44 5.92 -4.81 24.82
CA PRO A 44 6.46 -3.72 25.66
C PRO A 44 7.87 -3.29 25.25
N ASP A 45 8.67 -4.21 24.68
CA ASP A 45 10.06 -3.96 24.30
C ASP A 45 10.21 -3.32 22.91
N LEU A 46 9.09 -3.04 22.22
CA LEU A 46 9.14 -2.36 20.94
C LEU A 46 9.06 -0.84 21.13
N PRO A 47 10.13 -0.08 20.84
CA PRO A 47 10.09 1.37 20.93
C PRO A 47 9.07 1.98 19.97
N ARG A 48 8.30 2.95 20.45
CA ARG A 48 7.41 3.74 19.59
C ARG A 48 8.20 4.87 18.95
N VAL A 49 8.07 5.00 17.63
CA VAL A 49 8.71 6.11 16.90
C VAL A 49 7.84 7.36 17.03
N PRO A 50 8.41 8.50 17.50
CA PRO A 50 7.65 9.74 17.67
C PRO A 50 7.05 10.26 16.36
N GLY A 51 5.87 10.85 16.43
CA GLY A 51 5.19 11.48 15.30
C GLY A 51 4.59 10.50 14.28
N VAL A 52 4.57 9.20 14.58
CA VAL A 52 3.84 8.18 13.82
C VAL A 52 2.43 8.06 14.40
N LEU A 53 1.43 8.08 13.53
CA LEU A 53 0.01 8.05 13.92
C LEU A 53 -0.50 6.62 14.10
N SER A 54 -1.58 6.46 14.87
CA SER A 54 -2.32 5.20 14.97
C SER A 54 -3.22 5.00 13.74
N THR A 55 -3.26 3.77 13.21
CA THR A 55 -4.15 3.43 12.10
C THR A 55 -5.62 3.63 12.46
N ALA A 56 -6.02 3.23 13.68
CA ALA A 56 -7.39 3.40 14.14
C ALA A 56 -7.81 4.87 14.19
N ASP A 57 -6.92 5.75 14.65
CA ASP A 57 -7.21 7.19 14.69
C ASP A 57 -7.32 7.77 13.28
N VAL A 58 -6.44 7.38 12.37
CA VAL A 58 -6.49 7.84 10.97
C VAL A 58 -7.78 7.41 10.28
N PHE A 59 -8.24 6.18 10.48
CA PHE A 59 -9.51 5.71 9.91
C PHE A 59 -10.70 6.48 10.48
N LYS A 60 -10.71 6.71 11.80
CA LYS A 60 -11.74 7.55 12.45
C LYS A 60 -11.73 8.98 11.88
N TRP A 61 -10.55 9.61 11.74
CA TRP A 61 -10.47 10.97 11.21
C TRP A 61 -10.91 11.06 9.75
N LEU A 62 -10.55 10.10 8.90
CA LEU A 62 -11.03 10.07 7.52
C LEU A 62 -12.56 10.00 7.46
N ALA A 63 -13.20 9.17 8.29
CA ALA A 63 -14.65 9.09 8.36
C ALA A 63 -15.30 10.36 8.96
N TYR A 64 -14.79 10.86 10.10
CA TYR A 64 -15.35 12.03 10.77
C TYR A 64 -15.18 13.33 9.98
N ASN A 65 -14.08 13.46 9.24
CA ASN A 65 -13.75 14.70 8.51
C ASN A 65 -14.24 14.70 7.05
N SER A 66 -14.80 13.58 6.57
CA SER A 66 -15.47 13.55 5.26
C SER A 66 -16.72 14.43 5.28
N THR A 67 -16.86 15.29 4.28
CA THR A 67 -18.00 16.19 4.12
C THR A 67 -18.83 15.89 2.88
N ASP A 68 -18.19 15.48 1.81
CA ASP A 68 -18.82 15.24 0.52
C ASP A 68 -18.81 13.75 0.15
N ASN A 69 -17.63 13.12 0.15
CA ASN A 69 -17.51 11.73 -0.29
C ASN A 69 -16.40 10.96 0.44
N LEU A 70 -16.58 9.65 0.54
CA LEU A 70 -15.62 8.72 1.11
C LEU A 70 -15.57 7.45 0.26
N ASP A 71 -14.45 7.22 -0.41
CA ASP A 71 -14.19 6.02 -1.20
C ASP A 71 -13.25 5.09 -0.45
N ILE A 72 -13.63 3.82 -0.31
CA ILE A 72 -12.85 2.82 0.41
C ILE A 72 -12.61 1.60 -0.48
N ILE A 73 -11.34 1.20 -0.63
CA ILE A 73 -10.94 -0.10 -1.16
C ILE A 73 -10.47 -0.96 -0.01
N ALA A 74 -11.06 -2.11 0.15
CA ALA A 74 -10.71 -3.08 1.17
C ALA A 74 -10.60 -4.50 0.59
N GLN A 75 -9.79 -5.34 1.21
CA GLN A 75 -9.82 -6.76 0.91
C GLN A 75 -11.07 -7.39 1.50
N TYR A 76 -11.32 -7.15 2.77
CA TYR A 76 -12.46 -7.64 3.55
C TYR A 76 -12.76 -6.69 4.72
N TRP A 77 -13.86 -6.97 5.43
CA TRP A 77 -14.34 -6.19 6.55
C TRP A 77 -14.59 -7.06 7.78
N GLN A 78 -14.01 -6.68 8.91
CA GLN A 78 -14.26 -7.23 10.24
C GLN A 78 -13.91 -6.18 11.32
N LEU A 79 -14.46 -4.98 11.20
CA LEU A 79 -14.23 -3.92 12.19
C LEU A 79 -14.84 -4.26 13.55
N LYS A 80 -15.97 -4.98 13.55
CA LYS A 80 -16.60 -5.49 14.79
C LYS A 80 -16.08 -6.89 15.08
N ALA A 81 -15.63 -7.11 16.31
CA ALA A 81 -15.30 -8.45 16.78
C ALA A 81 -16.54 -9.35 16.84
N ASN A 82 -16.35 -10.63 16.59
CA ASN A 82 -17.46 -11.59 16.48
C ASN A 82 -17.21 -12.87 17.29
N PRO A 83 -17.05 -12.78 18.64
CA PRO A 83 -16.72 -13.92 19.48
C PRO A 83 -17.84 -14.93 19.66
N GLU A 84 -19.07 -14.58 19.28
CA GLU A 84 -20.24 -15.46 19.36
C GLU A 84 -20.44 -16.33 18.10
N ASP A 85 -19.81 -15.98 16.96
CA ASP A 85 -19.91 -16.75 15.72
C ASP A 85 -18.84 -17.85 15.69
N SER A 86 -19.28 -19.12 15.72
CA SER A 86 -18.37 -20.28 15.68
C SER A 86 -17.49 -20.37 14.44
N ARG A 87 -17.80 -19.62 13.38
CA ARG A 87 -16.99 -19.53 12.18
C ARG A 87 -15.93 -18.44 12.27
N SER A 88 -16.03 -17.54 13.24
CA SER A 88 -15.10 -16.45 13.44
C SER A 88 -13.78 -16.92 14.08
N GLY A 89 -12.67 -16.35 13.66
CA GLY A 89 -11.40 -16.52 14.36
C GLY A 89 -11.39 -15.93 15.78
N ASP A 90 -12.42 -15.16 16.14
CA ASP A 90 -12.64 -14.57 17.47
C ASP A 90 -13.44 -15.50 18.39
N TYR A 91 -13.95 -16.63 17.88
CA TYR A 91 -14.90 -17.48 18.57
C TYR A 91 -14.42 -17.97 19.94
N GLY A 92 -15.29 -17.80 20.94
CA GLY A 92 -15.10 -18.31 22.30
C GLY A 92 -14.25 -17.42 23.21
N TYR A 93 -13.69 -16.30 22.72
CA TYR A 93 -13.06 -15.32 23.60
C TYR A 93 -14.11 -14.54 24.38
N SER A 94 -13.80 -14.21 25.64
CA SER A 94 -14.69 -13.40 26.47
C SER A 94 -14.70 -11.93 26.02
N LYS A 95 -15.74 -11.18 26.44
CA LYS A 95 -15.78 -9.73 26.23
C LYS A 95 -14.58 -9.01 26.85
N ALA A 96 -14.09 -9.50 27.99
CA ALA A 96 -12.91 -8.95 28.66
C ALA A 96 -11.64 -9.18 27.83
N ASP A 97 -11.50 -10.36 27.21
CA ASP A 97 -10.39 -10.64 26.29
C ASP A 97 -10.45 -9.74 25.06
N MET A 98 -11.63 -9.58 24.44
CA MET A 98 -11.79 -8.72 23.27
C MET A 98 -11.45 -7.27 23.59
N HIS A 99 -11.85 -6.76 24.75
CA HIS A 99 -11.46 -5.43 25.22
C HIS A 99 -9.94 -5.34 25.43
N ARG A 100 -9.33 -6.32 26.09
CA ARG A 100 -7.86 -6.40 26.29
C ARG A 100 -7.10 -6.42 24.97
N PHE A 101 -7.63 -7.08 23.94
CA PHE A 101 -7.06 -7.07 22.59
C PHE A 101 -7.28 -5.75 21.83
N GLY A 102 -8.11 -4.84 22.35
CA GLY A 102 -8.41 -3.56 21.73
C GLY A 102 -9.44 -3.62 20.60
N ALA A 103 -10.31 -4.64 20.59
CA ALA A 103 -11.35 -4.80 19.59
C ALA A 103 -12.33 -3.62 19.54
N ASP A 104 -12.46 -2.87 20.64
CA ASP A 104 -13.29 -1.66 20.70
C ASP A 104 -12.86 -0.60 19.66
N GLN A 105 -11.57 -0.52 19.32
CA GLN A 105 -11.08 0.43 18.31
C GLN A 105 -11.69 0.17 16.93
N GLY A 106 -11.93 -1.10 16.58
CA GLY A 106 -12.63 -1.43 15.34
C GLY A 106 -14.09 -0.99 15.37
N SER A 107 -14.76 -1.20 16.50
CA SER A 107 -16.14 -0.72 16.72
C SER A 107 -16.24 0.81 16.64
N ASP A 108 -15.24 1.54 17.17
CA ASP A 108 -15.17 3.00 17.08
C ASP A 108 -15.00 3.48 15.62
N VAL A 109 -14.18 2.79 14.82
CA VAL A 109 -14.03 3.09 13.38
C VAL A 109 -15.34 2.83 12.65
N TYR A 110 -16.04 1.73 12.96
CA TYR A 110 -17.33 1.45 12.36
C TYR A 110 -18.39 2.51 12.73
N ALA A 111 -18.45 2.92 13.99
CA ALA A 111 -19.33 4.00 14.45
C ALA A 111 -19.01 5.35 13.77
N ALA A 112 -17.73 5.64 13.51
CA ALA A 112 -17.33 6.82 12.73
C ALA A 112 -17.87 6.78 11.28
N LEU A 113 -17.89 5.59 10.66
CA LEU A 113 -18.50 5.40 9.34
C LEU A 113 -20.02 5.58 9.40
N GLU A 114 -20.70 5.01 10.39
CA GLU A 114 -22.15 5.24 10.60
C GLU A 114 -22.45 6.73 10.76
N HIS A 115 -21.65 7.45 11.54
CA HIS A 115 -21.78 8.89 11.70
C HIS A 115 -21.55 9.68 10.39
N ALA A 116 -20.62 9.23 9.53
CA ALA A 116 -20.46 9.85 8.20
C ALA A 116 -21.69 9.62 7.31
N VAL A 117 -22.26 8.41 7.35
CA VAL A 117 -23.51 8.08 6.65
C VAL A 117 -24.66 8.99 7.10
N ASP A 118 -24.80 9.20 8.42
CA ASP A 118 -25.88 10.02 9.01
C ASP A 118 -25.73 11.53 8.70
N ARG A 119 -24.55 11.95 8.23
CA ARG A 119 -24.28 13.32 7.71
C ARG A 119 -24.46 13.43 6.20
N ASP A 120 -25.07 12.45 5.54
CA ASP A 120 -25.29 12.40 4.09
C ASP A 120 -24.00 12.40 3.25
N VAL A 121 -22.88 11.92 3.81
CA VAL A 121 -21.64 11.71 3.03
C VAL A 121 -21.87 10.60 2.01
N ASP A 122 -21.53 10.84 0.75
CA ASP A 122 -21.58 9.81 -0.30
C ASP A 122 -20.46 8.79 -0.10
N ILE A 123 -20.79 7.55 0.30
CA ILE A 123 -19.81 6.50 0.61
C ILE A 123 -19.85 5.41 -0.45
N ARG A 124 -18.68 5.07 -1.00
CA ARG A 124 -18.51 3.93 -1.89
C ARG A 124 -17.52 2.92 -1.32
N LEU A 125 -17.99 1.69 -1.16
CA LEU A 125 -17.25 0.59 -0.58
C LEU A 125 -16.98 -0.46 -1.67
N LEU A 126 -15.70 -0.69 -1.97
CA LEU A 126 -15.27 -1.72 -2.92
C LEU A 126 -14.43 -2.75 -2.16
N GLN A 127 -14.85 -4.00 -2.20
CA GLN A 127 -14.18 -5.10 -1.52
C GLN A 127 -13.98 -6.32 -2.41
N HIS A 128 -13.08 -7.20 -1.98
CA HIS A 128 -12.99 -8.54 -2.49
C HIS A 128 -14.07 -9.43 -1.86
N SER A 129 -14.51 -10.47 -2.57
CA SER A 129 -15.41 -11.52 -2.07
C SER A 129 -14.64 -12.81 -1.84
N GLY A 130 -15.18 -13.66 -0.96
CA GLY A 130 -14.71 -15.03 -0.80
C GLY A 130 -13.64 -15.24 0.27
N VAL A 131 -13.38 -14.25 1.12
CA VAL A 131 -12.55 -14.41 2.31
C VAL A 131 -13.46 -14.65 3.53
N TYR A 132 -13.10 -15.64 4.32
CA TYR A 132 -13.81 -16.14 5.50
C TYR A 132 -14.08 -15.07 6.57
N PRO A 133 -15.18 -15.15 7.33
CA PRO A 133 -16.34 -16.03 7.15
C PRO A 133 -17.51 -15.38 6.39
N ASP A 134 -17.60 -14.08 6.29
CA ASP A 134 -18.64 -13.33 5.56
C ASP A 134 -18.32 -11.83 5.59
N TYR A 135 -17.20 -11.49 5.00
CA TYR A 135 -16.60 -10.16 5.09
C TYR A 135 -17.34 -9.07 4.29
N THR A 136 -18.46 -9.40 3.69
CA THR A 136 -19.36 -8.44 3.06
C THR A 136 -20.49 -7.98 3.99
N LYS A 137 -20.64 -8.57 5.17
CA LYS A 137 -21.73 -8.28 6.11
C LYS A 137 -21.71 -6.83 6.59
N GLU A 138 -20.56 -6.31 7.01
CA GLU A 138 -20.44 -4.94 7.50
C GLU A 138 -20.72 -3.89 6.42
N PRO A 139 -20.10 -3.94 5.21
CA PRO A 139 -20.43 -3.00 4.15
C PRO A 139 -21.88 -3.11 3.68
N SER A 140 -22.46 -4.32 3.65
CA SER A 140 -23.86 -4.51 3.31
C SER A 140 -24.79 -3.89 4.39
N SER A 141 -24.42 -3.99 5.66
CA SER A 141 -25.17 -3.37 6.77
C SER A 141 -25.08 -1.85 6.72
N LEU A 142 -23.91 -1.29 6.39
CA LEU A 142 -23.75 0.15 6.20
C LEU A 142 -24.62 0.68 5.03
N ALA A 143 -24.76 -0.10 3.96
CA ALA A 143 -25.52 0.29 2.78
C ALA A 143 -27.04 0.06 2.93
N SER A 144 -27.48 -0.78 3.88
CA SER A 144 -28.88 -1.19 4.00
C SER A 144 -29.79 -0.01 4.36
N GLY A 145 -30.73 0.32 3.45
CA GLY A 145 -31.68 1.42 3.62
C GLY A 145 -31.07 2.84 3.52
N ARG A 146 -29.81 2.96 3.07
CA ARG A 146 -29.05 4.22 3.00
C ARG A 146 -28.65 4.54 1.57
N PRO A 147 -29.36 5.44 0.86
CA PRO A 147 -29.13 5.70 -0.57
C PRO A 147 -27.77 6.33 -0.88
N ASN A 148 -27.16 7.00 0.08
CA ASN A 148 -25.82 7.61 0.01
C ASN A 148 -24.68 6.60 0.22
N VAL A 149 -24.96 5.31 0.47
CA VAL A 149 -23.94 4.26 0.60
C VAL A 149 -24.08 3.24 -0.50
N LYS A 150 -23.02 3.01 -1.24
CA LYS A 150 -22.96 2.00 -2.30
C LYS A 150 -21.84 1.01 -1.98
N SER A 151 -22.15 -0.29 -2.07
CA SER A 151 -21.18 -1.36 -1.82
C SER A 151 -21.13 -2.30 -3.03
N VAL A 152 -19.92 -2.62 -3.49
CA VAL A 152 -19.68 -3.55 -4.59
C VAL A 152 -18.58 -4.55 -4.25
N THR A 153 -18.71 -5.74 -4.80
CA THR A 153 -17.71 -6.81 -4.70
C THR A 153 -17.08 -7.02 -6.08
N LEU A 154 -15.75 -7.04 -6.14
CA LEU A 154 -14.98 -7.28 -7.35
C LEU A 154 -14.17 -8.57 -7.23
N LEU A 155 -14.44 -9.52 -8.11
CA LEU A 155 -13.75 -10.80 -8.22
C LEU A 155 -12.64 -10.69 -9.29
N LEU A 156 -11.40 -10.40 -8.87
CA LEU A 156 -10.30 -10.20 -9.81
C LEU A 156 -9.88 -11.48 -10.54
N GLU A 157 -10.09 -12.64 -9.97
CA GLU A 157 -9.84 -13.93 -10.62
C GLU A 157 -10.64 -14.12 -11.91
N LYS A 158 -11.78 -13.44 -12.04
CA LYS A 158 -12.55 -13.42 -13.31
C LYS A 158 -11.83 -12.63 -14.41
N TRP A 159 -10.98 -11.68 -14.03
CA TRP A 159 -10.27 -10.80 -14.95
C TRP A 159 -8.86 -11.28 -15.29
N TRP A 160 -8.12 -11.80 -14.29
CA TRP A 160 -6.73 -12.22 -14.44
C TRP A 160 -6.50 -13.73 -14.25
N GLY A 161 -7.57 -14.51 -14.07
CA GLY A 161 -7.48 -15.96 -13.82
C GLY A 161 -7.05 -16.32 -12.39
N SER A 162 -6.60 -15.35 -11.62
CA SER A 162 -6.26 -15.43 -10.19
C SER A 162 -6.26 -14.02 -9.59
N GLY A 163 -5.88 -13.91 -8.33
CA GLY A 163 -5.74 -12.61 -7.66
C GLY A 163 -6.99 -12.10 -6.96
N ILE A 164 -6.79 -11.11 -6.13
CA ILE A 164 -7.80 -10.53 -5.25
C ILE A 164 -7.72 -8.99 -5.23
N VAL A 165 -8.76 -8.31 -4.78
CA VAL A 165 -8.63 -6.91 -4.37
C VAL A 165 -7.89 -6.88 -3.04
N HIS A 166 -6.62 -6.47 -3.05
CA HIS A 166 -5.77 -6.44 -1.86
C HIS A 166 -5.30 -5.02 -1.48
N ALA A 167 -5.69 -4.02 -2.25
CA ALA A 167 -5.45 -2.62 -1.88
C ALA A 167 -6.22 -2.27 -0.60
N LYS A 168 -5.62 -1.43 0.25
CA LYS A 168 -6.21 -0.87 1.46
C LYS A 168 -6.05 0.63 1.36
N VAL A 169 -7.12 1.28 0.92
CA VAL A 169 -7.12 2.70 0.56
C VAL A 169 -8.41 3.35 1.05
N TRP A 170 -8.27 4.51 1.67
CA TRP A 170 -9.37 5.40 2.01
C TRP A 170 -9.12 6.75 1.35
N ILE A 171 -10.11 7.31 0.67
CA ILE A 171 -10.05 8.62 0.00
C ILE A 171 -11.22 9.45 0.49
N SER A 172 -10.94 10.52 1.24
CA SER A 172 -11.93 11.43 1.78
C SER A 172 -11.93 12.73 0.97
N ASP A 173 -13.09 13.17 0.50
CA ASP A 173 -13.36 14.42 -0.21
C ASP A 173 -12.42 14.69 -1.40
N ASN A 174 -11.94 13.63 -2.05
CA ASN A 174 -10.91 13.69 -3.09
C ASN A 174 -9.68 14.53 -2.71
N ARG A 175 -9.33 14.55 -1.42
CA ARG A 175 -8.34 15.44 -0.85
C ARG A 175 -7.38 14.75 0.10
N ASP A 176 -7.89 13.85 0.95
CA ASP A 176 -7.13 13.15 1.95
C ASP A 176 -7.12 11.66 1.65
N VAL A 177 -5.98 11.02 1.90
CA VAL A 177 -5.79 9.63 1.49
C VAL A 177 -5.03 8.86 2.57
N TYR A 178 -5.49 7.66 2.87
CA TYR A 178 -4.69 6.63 3.50
C TYR A 178 -4.31 5.56 2.46
N ILE A 179 -3.06 5.15 2.46
CA ILE A 179 -2.53 4.00 1.74
C ILE A 179 -1.66 3.20 2.70
N GLY A 180 -1.89 1.90 2.84
CA GLY A 180 -1.07 1.10 3.73
C GLY A 180 -1.47 -0.37 3.76
N SER A 181 -0.92 -1.08 4.73
CA SER A 181 -1.10 -2.52 4.83
C SER A 181 -2.32 -2.94 5.65
N ALA A 182 -2.92 -2.04 6.44
CA ALA A 182 -4.00 -2.37 7.38
C ALA A 182 -5.33 -2.66 6.68
N ASN A 183 -5.89 -3.84 6.93
CA ASN A 183 -7.25 -4.20 6.51
C ASN A 183 -8.30 -3.44 7.34
N ASN A 184 -9.53 -3.39 6.85
CA ASN A 184 -10.69 -2.92 7.60
C ASN A 184 -11.15 -3.97 8.62
N ASP A 185 -10.27 -4.25 9.57
CA ASP A 185 -10.39 -5.32 10.55
C ASP A 185 -9.84 -4.82 11.88
N TRP A 186 -10.59 -5.03 12.97
CA TRP A 186 -10.14 -4.62 14.30
C TRP A 186 -8.77 -5.21 14.66
N LYS A 187 -8.44 -6.41 14.15
CA LYS A 187 -7.14 -7.06 14.35
C LYS A 187 -6.00 -6.26 13.71
N SER A 188 -6.21 -5.74 12.51
CA SER A 188 -5.25 -4.87 11.82
C SER A 188 -5.01 -3.55 12.55
N LEU A 189 -5.92 -3.13 13.42
CA LEU A 189 -5.75 -1.90 14.21
C LEU A 189 -4.92 -2.14 15.48
N THR A 190 -5.00 -3.34 16.09
CA THR A 190 -4.51 -3.59 17.45
C THR A 190 -3.72 -4.87 17.67
N GLN A 191 -3.77 -5.85 16.75
CA GLN A 191 -3.17 -7.18 16.92
C GLN A 191 -2.20 -7.57 15.81
N VAL A 192 -2.10 -6.75 14.76
CA VAL A 192 -1.24 -6.95 13.61
C VAL A 192 -0.31 -5.73 13.47
N LYS A 193 0.96 -5.98 13.13
CA LYS A 193 1.91 -4.88 12.87
C LYS A 193 1.70 -4.37 11.45
N GLU A 194 1.22 -3.13 11.34
CA GLU A 194 0.91 -2.49 10.07
C GLU A 194 1.71 -1.22 9.87
N VAL A 195 1.94 -0.85 8.61
CA VAL A 195 2.55 0.43 8.23
C VAL A 195 1.78 1.03 7.06
N GLY A 196 1.54 2.33 7.11
CA GLY A 196 0.88 3.08 6.07
C GLY A 196 1.31 4.54 6.05
N ILE A 197 0.70 5.30 5.16
CA ILE A 197 0.86 6.74 5.07
C ILE A 197 -0.50 7.43 5.03
N TYR A 198 -0.65 8.50 5.78
CA TYR A 198 -1.81 9.39 5.79
C TYR A 198 -1.42 10.74 5.18
N LEU A 199 -2.15 11.14 4.15
CA LEU A 199 -1.92 12.34 3.35
C LEU A 199 -3.11 13.27 3.51
N VAL A 200 -2.88 14.51 3.91
CA VAL A 200 -3.93 15.51 4.18
C VAL A 200 -3.71 16.73 3.32
N GLY A 201 -4.77 17.20 2.68
CA GLY A 201 -4.70 18.34 1.77
C GLY A 201 -3.89 18.03 0.52
N CYS A 202 -4.04 16.82 -0.03
CA CYS A 202 -3.24 16.30 -1.15
C CYS A 202 -4.10 15.95 -2.37
N PRO A 203 -4.87 16.89 -2.95
CA PRO A 203 -5.82 16.58 -4.01
C PRO A 203 -5.18 15.94 -5.25
N LYS A 204 -3.90 16.26 -5.54
CA LYS A 204 -3.17 15.63 -6.65
C LYS A 204 -2.92 14.14 -6.42
N VAL A 205 -2.72 13.70 -5.19
CA VAL A 205 -2.61 12.28 -4.85
C VAL A 205 -3.99 11.65 -4.85
N ALA A 206 -4.94 12.26 -4.13
CA ALA A 206 -6.30 11.76 -4.00
C ALA A 206 -6.96 11.52 -5.36
N SER A 207 -6.82 12.47 -6.30
CA SER A 207 -7.38 12.34 -7.63
C SER A 207 -6.77 11.18 -8.43
N LYS A 208 -5.47 10.91 -8.30
CA LYS A 208 -4.80 9.80 -8.99
C LYS A 208 -5.19 8.44 -8.40
N VAL A 209 -5.24 8.35 -7.08
CA VAL A 209 -5.75 7.15 -6.39
C VAL A 209 -7.25 6.97 -6.68
N GLY A 210 -8.00 8.09 -6.80
CA GLY A 210 -9.39 8.10 -7.21
C GLY A 210 -9.61 7.54 -8.62
N VAL A 211 -8.71 7.80 -9.59
CA VAL A 211 -8.77 7.16 -10.91
C VAL A 211 -8.60 5.65 -10.80
N TYR A 212 -7.68 5.19 -9.98
CA TYR A 212 -7.51 3.76 -9.73
C TYR A 212 -8.76 3.14 -9.09
N PHE A 213 -9.34 3.81 -8.08
CA PHE A 213 -10.63 3.41 -7.49
C PHE A 213 -11.73 3.31 -8.55
N GLN A 214 -11.87 4.32 -9.41
CA GLN A 214 -12.88 4.35 -10.47
C GLN A 214 -12.68 3.20 -11.48
N ASN A 215 -11.43 2.84 -11.78
CA ASN A 215 -11.13 1.72 -12.65
C ASN A 215 -11.64 0.40 -12.03
N LEU A 216 -11.32 0.14 -10.77
CA LEU A 216 -11.83 -1.04 -10.06
C LEU A 216 -13.35 -1.03 -9.93
N TRP A 217 -13.92 0.13 -9.58
CA TRP A 217 -15.38 0.30 -9.48
C TRP A 217 -16.08 -0.03 -10.79
N ARG A 218 -15.50 0.42 -11.90
CA ARG A 218 -16.05 0.13 -13.23
C ARG A 218 -15.94 -1.36 -13.57
N LEU A 219 -14.81 -2.00 -13.28
CA LEU A 219 -14.66 -3.44 -13.50
C LEU A 219 -15.71 -4.25 -12.74
N ALA A 220 -16.10 -3.83 -11.54
CA ALA A 220 -17.14 -4.50 -10.77
C ALA A 220 -18.55 -4.45 -11.44
N HIS A 221 -18.73 -3.57 -12.43
CA HIS A 221 -19.99 -3.40 -13.18
C HIS A 221 -19.90 -3.84 -14.66
N LEU A 222 -18.77 -4.39 -15.08
CA LEU A 222 -18.57 -4.87 -16.45
C LEU A 222 -18.63 -6.41 -16.49
N ASP A 223 -19.01 -6.92 -17.65
CA ASP A 223 -18.96 -8.35 -17.95
C ASP A 223 -17.53 -8.75 -18.34
N ASP A 224 -16.86 -9.48 -17.46
CA ASP A 224 -15.49 -9.94 -17.70
C ASP A 224 -15.36 -10.84 -18.94
N SER A 225 -16.41 -11.57 -19.32
CA SER A 225 -16.39 -12.43 -20.51
C SER A 225 -16.22 -11.66 -21.81
N VAL A 226 -16.64 -10.38 -21.84
CA VAL A 226 -16.53 -9.49 -23.01
C VAL A 226 -15.15 -8.83 -23.10
N PHE A 227 -14.55 -8.53 -21.94
CA PHE A 227 -13.35 -7.69 -21.87
C PHE A 227 -12.07 -8.44 -21.46
N THR A 228 -12.08 -9.76 -21.54
CA THR A 228 -10.90 -10.58 -21.24
C THR A 228 -10.56 -11.54 -22.38
N THR A 229 -9.32 -11.97 -22.41
CA THR A 229 -8.84 -13.00 -23.34
C THR A 229 -7.83 -13.91 -22.64
N THR A 230 -7.58 -15.08 -23.22
CA THR A 230 -6.50 -15.96 -22.75
C THR A 230 -5.32 -15.85 -23.70
N ILE A 231 -4.14 -15.63 -23.15
CA ILE A 231 -2.88 -15.51 -23.90
C ILE A 231 -1.89 -16.58 -23.45
N LEU A 232 -0.94 -16.90 -24.33
CA LEU A 232 0.33 -17.51 -23.95
C LEU A 232 1.29 -16.37 -23.59
N ASP A 233 1.55 -16.18 -22.31
CA ASP A 233 2.51 -15.18 -21.85
C ASP A 233 3.93 -15.62 -22.22
N GLN A 234 4.59 -14.86 -23.11
CA GLN A 234 5.90 -15.22 -23.65
C GLN A 234 7.01 -15.08 -22.59
N GLN A 235 6.84 -14.22 -21.61
CA GLN A 235 7.85 -14.00 -20.57
C GLN A 235 7.97 -15.21 -19.64
N TRP A 236 6.83 -15.82 -19.28
CA TRP A 236 6.79 -16.91 -18.32
C TRP A 236 6.36 -18.24 -18.93
N GLN A 237 6.04 -18.29 -20.24
CA GLN A 237 5.62 -19.48 -20.97
C GLN A 237 4.40 -20.19 -20.33
N ILE A 238 3.45 -19.40 -19.84
CA ILE A 238 2.22 -19.88 -19.21
C ILE A 238 0.98 -19.35 -19.94
N GLN A 239 -0.10 -20.13 -19.90
CA GLN A 239 -1.41 -19.61 -20.29
C GLN A 239 -2.04 -18.85 -19.14
N ARG A 240 -2.49 -17.62 -19.39
CA ARG A 240 -3.22 -16.85 -18.40
C ARG A 240 -4.31 -15.97 -19.01
N LYS A 241 -5.35 -15.74 -18.23
CA LYS A 241 -6.39 -14.78 -18.54
C LYS A 241 -5.88 -13.37 -18.27
N VAL A 242 -6.16 -12.45 -19.16
CA VAL A 242 -5.81 -11.03 -19.02
C VAL A 242 -6.92 -10.17 -19.59
N PRO A 243 -7.06 -8.92 -19.12
CA PRO A 243 -7.90 -7.93 -19.81
C PRO A 243 -7.44 -7.73 -21.26
N CYS A 244 -8.38 -7.52 -22.16
CA CYS A 244 -8.09 -7.37 -23.59
C CYS A 244 -7.31 -6.10 -23.96
N TRP A 245 -7.12 -5.17 -23.03
CA TRP A 245 -6.23 -4.02 -23.16
C TRP A 245 -4.85 -4.22 -22.51
N SER A 246 -4.51 -5.47 -22.13
CA SER A 246 -3.25 -5.78 -21.48
C SER A 246 -2.06 -5.43 -22.36
N HIS A 247 -0.99 -4.93 -21.75
CA HIS A 247 0.26 -4.63 -22.43
C HIS A 247 1.01 -5.86 -22.96
N PHE A 248 0.56 -7.07 -22.59
CA PHE A 248 1.08 -8.33 -23.11
C PHE A 248 0.51 -8.73 -24.48
N ILE A 249 -0.47 -7.97 -24.98
CA ILE A 249 -1.08 -8.20 -26.28
C ILE A 249 -1.07 -6.91 -27.11
N GLU A 250 -1.07 -7.05 -28.43
CA GLU A 250 -1.34 -5.90 -29.30
C GLU A 250 -2.75 -5.40 -29.00
N SER A 251 -2.85 -4.20 -28.41
CA SER A 251 -4.09 -3.66 -27.93
C SER A 251 -5.10 -3.44 -29.07
N ASP A 252 -6.17 -4.20 -29.08
CA ASP A 252 -7.35 -3.78 -29.82
C ASP A 252 -7.98 -2.59 -29.09
N MET A 253 -7.81 -1.41 -29.65
CA MET A 253 -8.39 -0.15 -29.11
C MET A 253 -9.90 -0.23 -28.91
N ARG A 254 -10.60 -1.11 -29.61
CA ARG A 254 -12.04 -1.34 -29.49
C ARG A 254 -12.42 -2.07 -28.20
N CYS A 255 -11.49 -2.77 -27.61
CA CYS A 255 -11.64 -3.50 -26.37
C CYS A 255 -11.54 -2.62 -25.12
N THR A 256 -10.87 -1.46 -25.20
CA THR A 256 -10.63 -0.61 -24.02
C THR A 256 -11.94 -0.07 -23.45
N PRO A 257 -12.33 -0.41 -22.22
CA PRO A 257 -13.53 0.15 -21.61
C PRO A 257 -13.35 1.66 -21.46
N GLN A 258 -14.45 2.41 -21.64
CA GLN A 258 -14.42 3.84 -21.39
C GLN A 258 -14.24 4.09 -19.88
N LEU A 259 -13.05 4.48 -19.51
CA LEU A 259 -12.71 4.80 -18.13
C LEU A 259 -12.90 6.28 -17.86
N PRO A 260 -13.29 6.65 -16.63
CA PRO A 260 -13.43 8.04 -16.25
C PRO A 260 -12.12 8.79 -16.49
N ARG A 261 -12.26 9.99 -17.07
CA ARG A 261 -11.13 10.89 -17.25
C ARG A 261 -10.71 11.44 -15.90
N PHE A 262 -9.41 11.64 -15.76
CA PHE A 262 -8.87 12.37 -14.62
C PHE A 262 -9.41 13.81 -14.60
N VAL A 263 -10.02 14.20 -13.47
CA VAL A 263 -10.47 15.56 -13.20
C VAL A 263 -9.73 16.07 -11.97
N GLU A 264 -9.05 17.22 -12.09
CA GLU A 264 -8.52 17.91 -10.91
C GLU A 264 -9.68 18.55 -10.14
N ILE A 265 -9.84 18.16 -8.88
CA ILE A 265 -10.88 18.72 -8.02
C ILE A 265 -10.30 19.91 -7.24
N PRO A 266 -11.01 21.06 -7.17
CA PRO A 266 -10.57 22.19 -6.38
C PRO A 266 -10.39 21.84 -4.90
N TYR A 267 -9.35 22.35 -4.28
CA TYR A 267 -9.08 22.18 -2.86
C TYR A 267 -10.08 22.96 -1.99
N VAL A 268 -10.61 22.31 -0.97
CA VAL A 268 -11.43 22.96 0.08
C VAL A 268 -10.65 22.99 1.38
N ALA A 269 -10.44 24.19 1.95
CA ALA A 269 -9.68 24.39 3.19
C ALA A 269 -10.51 24.04 4.43
N GLY A 270 -9.90 23.40 5.43
CA GLY A 270 -10.51 23.27 6.74
C GLY A 270 -10.17 21.98 7.51
N TYR A 271 -8.92 21.79 7.92
CA TYR A 271 -8.55 20.68 8.79
C TYR A 271 -8.06 21.10 10.14
N PRO A 272 -8.38 20.32 11.21
CA PRO A 272 -7.74 20.52 12.51
C PRO A 272 -6.22 20.36 12.38
N ALA A 273 -5.48 21.20 13.09
CA ALA A 273 -4.03 21.11 13.12
C ALA A 273 -3.63 19.81 13.82
N LEU A 274 -3.13 18.84 13.06
CA LEU A 274 -2.49 17.65 13.59
C LEU A 274 -1.07 18.01 14.03
N SER A 275 -0.59 17.39 15.10
CA SER A 275 0.76 17.59 15.59
C SER A 275 1.80 17.00 14.62
N ASP A 276 2.91 17.70 14.45
CA ASP A 276 4.11 17.28 13.71
C ASP A 276 3.90 16.79 12.26
N PRO A 277 3.31 17.60 11.36
CA PRO A 277 3.13 17.21 9.97
C PRO A 277 4.44 17.20 9.20
N LYS A 278 4.69 16.15 8.42
CA LYS A 278 5.74 16.16 7.40
C LYS A 278 5.20 16.85 6.14
N ILE A 279 5.82 17.93 5.73
CA ILE A 279 5.40 18.70 4.56
C ILE A 279 5.97 18.05 3.31
N LEU A 280 5.09 17.64 2.39
CA LEU A 280 5.47 17.07 1.11
C LEU A 280 5.46 18.12 0.01
N ASN A 281 6.57 18.24 -0.70
CA ASN A 281 6.58 18.86 -2.01
C ASN A 281 6.21 17.79 -3.04
N LEU A 282 4.94 17.73 -3.40
CA LEU A 282 4.46 16.73 -4.33
C LEU A 282 4.75 17.15 -5.77
N ILE A 283 5.78 16.58 -6.34
CA ILE A 283 5.91 16.46 -7.78
C ILE A 283 5.54 15.02 -8.13
N ILE A 284 4.30 14.80 -8.53
CA ILE A 284 3.87 13.49 -8.98
C ILE A 284 4.29 13.38 -10.44
N ASN A 285 5.37 12.64 -10.70
CA ASN A 285 5.81 12.36 -12.04
C ASN A 285 4.84 11.37 -12.70
N ALA A 286 4.31 11.75 -13.87
CA ALA A 286 3.72 10.76 -14.77
C ALA A 286 4.83 9.79 -15.22
N PRO A 287 4.55 8.49 -15.41
CA PRO A 287 5.54 7.55 -15.88
C PRO A 287 5.98 7.94 -17.27
N GLY A 288 7.23 8.32 -17.42
CA GLY A 288 7.94 8.28 -18.68
C GLY A 288 8.88 7.09 -18.57
N TYR A 289 8.83 6.19 -19.51
CA TYR A 289 9.87 5.19 -19.69
C TYR A 289 11.20 5.93 -19.93
N GLY A 290 11.98 6.11 -18.90
CA GLY A 290 13.27 6.77 -18.98
C GLY A 290 13.76 7.17 -17.60
N TYR A 291 14.93 6.70 -17.23
CA TYR A 291 15.68 7.13 -16.07
C TYR A 291 15.86 8.65 -16.11
N ARG A 292 15.00 9.38 -15.41
CA ARG A 292 15.31 10.75 -15.03
C ARG A 292 15.78 10.71 -13.58
N SER A 293 16.90 11.36 -13.33
CA SER A 293 17.35 11.58 -11.95
C SER A 293 16.19 12.06 -11.09
N PRO A 294 15.98 11.47 -9.92
CA PRO A 294 14.87 11.85 -9.06
C PRO A 294 14.99 13.33 -8.69
N VAL A 295 13.91 14.06 -8.88
CA VAL A 295 13.83 15.42 -8.35
C VAL A 295 13.81 15.30 -6.83
N PRO A 296 14.71 16.00 -6.10
CA PRO A 296 14.70 15.98 -4.65
C PRO A 296 13.29 16.23 -4.10
N GLN A 297 12.86 15.41 -3.13
CA GLN A 297 11.55 15.45 -2.49
C GLN A 297 10.34 15.07 -3.38
N SER A 298 10.55 14.52 -4.57
CA SER A 298 9.46 14.00 -5.40
C SER A 298 8.73 12.84 -4.72
N SER A 299 7.45 12.68 -5.05
CA SER A 299 6.64 11.54 -4.63
C SER A 299 5.97 10.92 -5.85
N TYR A 300 5.61 9.65 -5.75
CA TYR A 300 4.98 8.92 -6.84
C TYR A 300 3.96 7.93 -6.29
N LEU A 301 3.10 7.45 -7.18
CA LEU A 301 2.18 6.35 -6.93
C LEU A 301 2.54 5.21 -7.88
N SER A 302 2.39 3.99 -7.42
CA SER A 302 2.47 2.79 -8.24
C SER A 302 1.28 1.87 -7.99
N PHE A 303 0.90 1.09 -9.00
CA PHE A 303 -0.30 0.29 -8.99
C PHE A 303 -0.04 -1.11 -9.54
N ALA A 304 -0.81 -2.07 -9.04
CA ALA A 304 -0.88 -3.44 -9.53
C ALA A 304 -2.35 -3.84 -9.75
N PRO A 305 -2.62 -4.74 -10.71
CA PRO A 305 -1.76 -5.10 -11.83
C PRO A 305 -1.58 -3.95 -12.82
N PRO A 306 -0.57 -4.01 -13.73
CA PRO A 306 -0.22 -2.91 -14.63
C PRO A 306 -1.37 -2.42 -15.50
N GLU A 307 -2.26 -3.29 -15.91
CA GLU A 307 -3.43 -2.99 -16.75
C GLU A 307 -4.41 -2.01 -16.11
N LEU A 308 -4.47 -1.94 -14.77
CA LEU A 308 -5.34 -0.99 -14.06
C LEU A 308 -4.83 0.44 -14.10
N SER A 309 -3.57 0.66 -14.45
CA SER A 309 -2.98 1.98 -14.63
C SER A 309 -3.08 2.51 -16.07
N PHE A 310 -3.45 1.67 -17.02
CA PHE A 310 -3.57 2.01 -18.45
C PHE A 310 -2.32 2.73 -19.00
N GLY A 311 -1.13 2.33 -18.54
CA GLY A 311 0.14 2.94 -18.93
C GLY A 311 0.37 4.36 -18.40
N ARG A 312 -0.51 4.87 -17.50
CA ARG A 312 -0.41 6.23 -16.95
C ARG A 312 0.36 6.31 -15.64
N PHE A 313 0.53 5.18 -14.96
CA PHE A 313 1.19 5.11 -13.66
C PHE A 313 2.27 4.04 -13.67
N GLN A 314 3.22 4.17 -12.77
CA GLN A 314 4.28 3.19 -12.60
C GLN A 314 3.70 1.86 -12.11
N PRO A 315 4.09 0.70 -12.69
CA PRO A 315 3.78 -0.60 -12.10
C PRO A 315 4.38 -0.74 -10.70
N ASP A 316 3.68 -1.42 -9.81
CA ASP A 316 4.11 -1.54 -8.40
C ASP A 316 5.45 -2.26 -8.27
N GLU A 317 5.69 -3.32 -9.03
CA GLU A 317 6.99 -3.99 -9.10
C GLU A 317 8.14 -3.01 -9.35
N GLN A 318 7.97 -2.12 -10.34
CA GLN A 318 8.99 -1.12 -10.67
C GLN A 318 9.25 -0.16 -9.51
N GLY A 319 8.20 0.18 -8.73
CA GLY A 319 8.32 0.99 -7.52
C GLY A 319 9.23 0.35 -6.47
N TRP A 320 9.11 -0.95 -6.25
CA TRP A 320 9.97 -1.74 -5.38
C TRP A 320 11.41 -1.82 -5.90
N LEU A 321 11.57 -2.18 -7.18
CA LEU A 321 12.88 -2.30 -7.83
C LEU A 321 13.67 -0.99 -7.77
N ASP A 322 13.02 0.12 -8.13
CA ASP A 322 13.64 1.44 -8.09
C ASP A 322 14.04 1.86 -6.67
N THR A 323 13.23 1.48 -5.66
CA THR A 323 13.55 1.79 -4.28
C THR A 323 14.78 1.00 -3.81
N ILE A 324 14.85 -0.28 -4.10
CA ILE A 324 16.03 -1.10 -3.80
C ILE A 324 17.26 -0.52 -4.52
N LYS A 325 17.14 -0.23 -5.81
CA LYS A 325 18.25 0.27 -6.64
C LYS A 325 18.64 1.73 -6.37
N SER A 326 17.84 2.48 -5.62
CA SER A 326 18.14 3.88 -5.29
C SER A 326 19.21 4.05 -4.21
N VAL A 327 19.61 2.98 -3.54
CA VAL A 327 20.64 3.02 -2.49
C VAL A 327 21.96 3.59 -3.04
N GLY A 328 22.65 4.40 -2.24
CA GLY A 328 24.00 4.89 -2.53
C GLY A 328 25.06 3.79 -2.38
N ASP A 329 26.29 4.08 -2.83
CA ASP A 329 27.43 3.18 -2.64
C ASP A 329 27.73 3.01 -1.15
N GLY A 330 27.85 1.76 -0.69
CA GLY A 330 27.99 1.41 0.74
C GLY A 330 26.76 1.69 1.61
N GLY A 331 25.66 2.15 1.04
CA GLY A 331 24.42 2.50 1.75
C GLY A 331 23.61 1.30 2.23
N THR A 332 22.43 1.56 2.79
CA THR A 332 21.57 0.51 3.36
C THR A 332 20.17 0.52 2.78
N VAL A 333 19.72 -0.63 2.28
CA VAL A 333 18.32 -0.91 1.95
C VAL A 333 17.68 -1.70 3.08
N ARG A 334 16.48 -1.30 3.48
CA ARG A 334 15.65 -1.96 4.49
C ARG A 334 14.33 -2.39 3.86
N ILE A 335 13.96 -3.65 3.99
CA ILE A 335 12.73 -4.24 3.43
C ILE A 335 11.98 -4.92 4.55
N SER A 336 10.72 -4.55 4.77
CA SER A 336 9.78 -5.25 5.65
C SER A 336 8.64 -5.81 4.82
N THR A 337 8.33 -7.08 5.00
CA THR A 337 7.26 -7.77 4.27
C THR A 337 6.64 -8.88 5.09
N MET A 338 5.40 -9.22 4.76
CA MET A 338 4.76 -10.40 5.31
C MET A 338 5.30 -11.67 4.65
N ASP A 339 5.37 -11.70 3.32
CA ASP A 339 5.80 -12.85 2.53
C ASP A 339 6.93 -12.46 1.57
N TRP A 340 7.79 -13.44 1.28
CA TRP A 340 8.84 -13.34 0.26
C TRP A 340 8.92 -14.65 -0.51
N LEU A 341 8.45 -14.65 -1.75
CA LEU A 341 8.55 -15.81 -2.63
C LEU A 341 9.08 -15.41 -4.01
N GLY A 342 10.10 -16.11 -4.49
CA GLY A 342 10.59 -15.97 -5.87
C GLY A 342 9.71 -16.70 -6.90
N GLN A 343 8.41 -16.82 -6.66
CA GLN A 343 7.48 -17.52 -7.54
C GLN A 343 6.05 -17.03 -7.34
N SER A 344 5.14 -17.50 -8.22
CA SER A 344 3.69 -17.40 -8.01
C SER A 344 3.21 -18.39 -6.94
N GLN A 345 2.13 -18.03 -6.23
CA GLN A 345 1.52 -18.85 -5.18
C GLN A 345 0.08 -19.28 -5.53
N TYR A 346 -0.64 -18.45 -6.28
CA TYR A 346 -2.08 -18.61 -6.48
C TYR A 346 -2.46 -18.99 -7.93
N MET A 347 -1.46 -19.11 -8.80
CA MET A 347 -1.65 -19.60 -10.17
C MET A 347 -1.66 -21.12 -10.22
N ASN A 348 -2.39 -21.70 -11.17
CA ASN A 348 -2.35 -23.14 -11.43
C ASN A 348 -0.99 -23.62 -11.97
N GLN A 349 -0.20 -22.72 -12.55
CA GLN A 349 1.15 -22.97 -13.05
C GLN A 349 2.14 -22.14 -12.24
N THR A 350 3.26 -22.72 -11.85
CA THR A 350 4.30 -22.00 -11.13
C THR A 350 5.06 -21.07 -12.06
N VAL A 351 5.05 -19.78 -11.76
CA VAL A 351 5.88 -18.76 -12.40
C VAL A 351 7.10 -18.54 -11.51
N TYR A 352 8.30 -18.78 -12.02
CA TYR A 352 9.53 -18.35 -11.34
C TYR A 352 9.73 -16.85 -11.53
N TRP A 353 9.96 -16.14 -10.44
CA TRP A 353 10.05 -14.67 -10.42
C TRP A 353 11.22 -14.20 -9.57
N SER A 354 12.26 -13.72 -10.21
CA SER A 354 13.51 -13.32 -9.55
C SER A 354 13.74 -11.82 -9.48
N ALA A 355 12.77 -10.99 -9.89
CA ALA A 355 12.98 -9.55 -10.05
C ALA A 355 13.55 -8.88 -8.78
N LEU A 356 12.92 -9.12 -7.62
CA LEU A 356 13.39 -8.55 -6.35
C LEU A 356 14.71 -9.17 -5.88
N SER A 357 14.85 -10.49 -5.98
CA SER A 357 16.08 -11.19 -5.60
C SER A 357 17.26 -10.70 -6.44
N THR A 358 17.05 -10.51 -7.74
CA THR A 358 18.05 -9.95 -8.64
C THR A 358 18.41 -8.52 -8.25
N ALA A 359 17.43 -7.65 -7.96
CA ALA A 359 17.69 -6.27 -7.57
C ALA A 359 18.48 -6.19 -6.24
N VAL A 360 18.15 -7.05 -5.27
CA VAL A 360 18.88 -7.16 -4.00
C VAL A 360 20.33 -7.58 -4.24
N SER A 361 20.56 -8.64 -5.02
CA SER A 361 21.90 -9.11 -5.34
C SER A 361 22.69 -8.05 -6.13
N GLU A 362 22.06 -7.41 -7.12
CA GLU A 362 22.69 -6.35 -7.92
C GLU A 362 23.28 -5.22 -7.05
N VAL A 363 22.51 -4.69 -6.09
CA VAL A 363 23.02 -3.59 -5.24
C VAL A 363 24.09 -4.04 -4.25
N VAL A 364 24.04 -5.29 -3.80
CA VAL A 364 25.08 -5.88 -2.95
C VAL A 364 26.42 -5.95 -3.70
N PHE A 365 26.41 -6.43 -4.95
CA PHE A 365 27.62 -6.58 -5.75
C PHE A 365 28.11 -5.26 -6.35
N SER A 366 27.21 -4.45 -6.92
CA SER A 366 27.58 -3.27 -7.69
C SER A 366 27.72 -2.00 -6.86
N LYS A 367 27.03 -1.91 -5.73
CA LYS A 367 27.02 -0.72 -4.84
C LYS A 367 27.53 -1.01 -3.43
N HIS A 368 28.04 -2.20 -3.20
CA HIS A 368 28.53 -2.63 -1.88
C HIS A 368 27.51 -2.40 -0.75
N ALA A 369 26.21 -2.40 -1.10
CA ALA A 369 25.14 -2.05 -0.20
C ALA A 369 24.89 -3.12 0.86
N LYS A 370 24.42 -2.69 2.02
CA LYS A 370 23.81 -3.60 3.00
C LYS A 370 22.31 -3.69 2.71
N VAL A 371 21.80 -4.91 2.62
CA VAL A 371 20.37 -5.17 2.47
C VAL A 371 19.86 -5.90 3.71
N LYS A 372 18.93 -5.29 4.44
CA LYS A 372 18.27 -5.87 5.60
C LYS A 372 16.85 -6.24 5.23
N ILE A 373 16.46 -7.49 5.39
CA ILE A 373 15.13 -8.00 5.09
C ILE A 373 14.49 -8.54 6.36
N LEU A 374 13.32 -8.02 6.70
CA LEU A 374 12.51 -8.42 7.84
C LEU A 374 11.23 -9.07 7.32
N VAL A 375 11.08 -10.39 7.53
CA VAL A 375 9.96 -11.18 7.03
C VAL A 375 9.13 -11.70 8.20
N ALA A 376 7.81 -11.67 8.07
CA ALA A 376 6.94 -12.22 9.11
C ALA A 376 7.14 -13.73 9.27
N TYR A 377 7.13 -14.18 10.52
CA TYR A 377 7.04 -15.59 10.86
C TYR A 377 5.84 -15.79 11.80
N TRP A 378 4.81 -16.49 11.32
CA TRP A 378 3.52 -16.56 11.98
C TRP A 378 2.79 -17.88 11.69
N ALA A 379 1.58 -18.07 12.21
CA ALA A 379 0.83 -19.32 12.10
C ALA A 379 0.60 -19.83 10.67
N HIS A 380 0.53 -18.93 9.69
CA HIS A 380 0.33 -19.26 8.27
C HIS A 380 1.57 -18.99 7.42
N PHE A 381 2.77 -19.14 8.00
CA PHE A 381 4.03 -18.97 7.27
C PHE A 381 4.13 -19.94 6.09
N ILE A 382 4.47 -19.41 4.93
CA ILE A 382 4.62 -20.23 3.71
C ILE A 382 5.99 -20.91 3.73
N ASN A 383 6.00 -22.24 3.85
CA ASN A 383 7.23 -23.03 4.05
C ASN A 383 8.35 -22.75 3.02
N ASN A 384 8.00 -22.53 1.73
CA ASN A 384 8.98 -22.25 0.70
C ASN A 384 9.70 -20.90 0.88
N THR A 385 9.15 -19.99 1.67
CA THR A 385 9.78 -18.70 1.99
C THR A 385 11.18 -18.88 2.54
N ASP A 386 11.38 -19.85 3.45
CA ASP A 386 12.68 -20.14 4.07
C ASP A 386 13.75 -20.47 3.01
N LEU A 387 13.40 -21.27 2.00
CA LEU A 387 14.33 -21.65 0.93
C LEU A 387 14.73 -20.44 0.07
N TYR A 388 13.79 -19.58 -0.27
CA TYR A 388 14.08 -18.35 -1.04
C TYR A 388 14.96 -17.38 -0.25
N LEU A 389 14.69 -17.20 1.04
CA LEU A 389 15.50 -16.33 1.91
C LEU A 389 16.93 -16.87 2.08
N LYS A 390 17.09 -18.17 2.30
CA LYS A 390 18.40 -18.82 2.39
C LYS A 390 19.19 -18.75 1.08
N SER A 391 18.50 -18.88 -0.06
CA SER A 391 19.13 -18.70 -1.38
C SER A 391 19.70 -17.28 -1.57
N LEU A 392 19.04 -16.25 -1.03
CA LEU A 392 19.57 -14.89 -1.04
C LEU A 392 20.85 -14.77 -0.19
N LEU A 393 20.87 -15.37 1.00
CA LEU A 393 22.03 -15.34 1.89
C LEU A 393 23.29 -15.94 1.23
N TYR A 394 23.12 -16.90 0.30
CA TYR A 394 24.23 -17.45 -0.46
C TYR A 394 24.96 -16.39 -1.31
N SER A 395 24.30 -15.30 -1.67
CA SER A 395 24.96 -14.16 -2.33
C SER A 395 26.10 -13.56 -1.49
N ASN A 396 26.04 -13.67 -0.16
CA ASN A 396 27.13 -13.22 0.72
C ASN A 396 28.41 -14.04 0.49
N VAL A 397 28.27 -15.36 0.32
CA VAL A 397 29.41 -16.26 0.04
C VAL A 397 30.02 -15.88 -1.31
N LEU A 398 29.20 -15.68 -2.33
CA LEU A 398 29.68 -15.27 -3.65
C LEU A 398 30.38 -13.90 -3.62
N CYS A 399 29.82 -12.94 -2.88
CA CYS A 399 30.40 -11.61 -2.72
C CYS A 399 31.77 -11.68 -2.02
N SER A 400 31.88 -12.43 -0.93
CA SER A 400 33.14 -12.56 -0.16
C SER A 400 34.20 -13.37 -0.88
N SER A 401 33.82 -14.30 -1.76
CA SER A 401 34.74 -15.17 -2.51
C SER A 401 35.34 -14.53 -3.77
N SER A 402 34.87 -13.33 -4.15
CA SER A 402 35.36 -12.62 -5.33
C SER A 402 36.83 -12.21 -5.16
N THR A 403 37.71 -12.81 -5.98
CA THR A 403 39.16 -12.56 -5.93
C THR A 403 39.58 -11.30 -6.70
N PHE A 404 38.78 -10.87 -7.65
CA PHE A 404 39.12 -9.76 -8.56
C PHE A 404 38.51 -8.44 -8.19
N ASN A 405 37.28 -8.45 -7.63
CA ASN A 405 36.60 -7.24 -7.16
C ASN A 405 36.25 -7.43 -5.69
N LYS A 406 36.76 -6.56 -4.84
CA LYS A 406 36.42 -6.58 -3.40
C LYS A 406 34.93 -6.21 -3.22
N CYS A 407 34.06 -7.20 -3.25
CA CYS A 407 32.68 -7.02 -2.85
C CYS A 407 32.60 -6.90 -1.32
N SER A 408 32.00 -5.85 -0.81
CA SER A 408 31.83 -5.62 0.63
C SER A 408 30.35 -5.45 1.03
N GLY A 409 29.44 -5.65 0.09
CA GLY A 409 28.01 -5.65 0.35
C GLY A 409 27.57 -6.87 1.17
N LYS A 410 26.42 -6.79 1.81
CA LYS A 410 25.91 -7.85 2.68
C LYS A 410 24.39 -7.90 2.69
N ILE A 411 23.84 -9.11 2.67
CA ILE A 411 22.41 -9.38 2.93
C ILE A 411 22.28 -9.91 4.36
N GLU A 412 21.39 -9.33 5.13
CA GLU A 412 21.02 -9.78 6.46
C GLU A 412 19.51 -9.99 6.49
N ILE A 413 19.06 -11.15 6.97
CA ILE A 413 17.64 -11.51 6.98
C ILE A 413 17.24 -11.92 8.40
N LYS A 414 16.11 -11.41 8.86
CA LYS A 414 15.51 -11.80 10.14
C LYS A 414 14.04 -12.16 9.95
N TYR A 415 13.59 -13.13 10.72
CA TYR A 415 12.17 -13.38 10.96
C TYR A 415 11.65 -12.45 12.05
N TYR A 416 10.50 -11.84 11.81
CA TYR A 416 9.81 -11.09 12.84
C TYR A 416 8.73 -11.96 13.48
N LYS A 417 8.92 -12.29 14.75
CA LYS A 417 8.06 -13.18 15.53
C LYS A 417 7.31 -12.36 16.58
N VAL A 418 6.08 -11.96 16.28
CA VAL A 418 5.24 -11.26 17.26
C VAL A 418 4.93 -12.24 18.40
N PRO A 419 5.05 -11.85 19.69
CA PRO A 419 4.77 -12.75 20.81
C PRO A 419 3.38 -13.43 20.70
N GLY A 420 3.32 -14.74 20.84
CA GLY A 420 2.09 -15.51 20.67
C GLY A 420 1.72 -15.86 19.22
N TYR A 421 2.60 -15.64 18.25
CA TYR A 421 2.35 -15.91 16.84
C TYR A 421 1.91 -17.35 16.53
N ASN A 422 2.29 -18.31 17.33
CA ASN A 422 1.94 -19.74 17.22
C ASN A 422 0.80 -20.18 18.15
N LEU A 423 0.17 -19.25 18.86
CA LEU A 423 -0.96 -19.48 19.78
C LEU A 423 -2.19 -18.69 19.32
N THR A 424 -2.43 -18.65 18.02
CA THR A 424 -3.51 -17.92 17.38
C THR A 424 -4.57 -18.86 16.83
N GLY A 425 -5.83 -18.51 17.03
CA GLY A 425 -6.99 -19.29 16.58
C GLY A 425 -8.22 -18.97 17.43
N PRO A 426 -9.36 -19.62 17.16
CA PRO A 426 -10.52 -19.52 18.05
C PRO A 426 -10.17 -20.08 19.44
N ALA A 427 -10.75 -19.52 20.49
CA ALA A 427 -10.54 -20.02 21.86
C ALA A 427 -11.23 -21.37 22.08
N ILE A 428 -12.30 -21.64 21.34
CA ILE A 428 -13.10 -22.88 21.41
C ILE A 428 -13.20 -23.46 19.99
N GLN A 429 -12.99 -24.76 19.88
CA GLN A 429 -13.24 -25.53 18.66
C GLN A 429 -13.91 -26.86 19.02
N ASP A 430 -14.97 -27.22 18.30
CA ASP A 430 -15.77 -28.44 18.58
C ASP A 430 -16.20 -28.54 20.04
N GLY A 431 -16.54 -27.41 20.65
CA GLY A 431 -17.00 -27.33 22.06
C GLY A 431 -15.89 -27.49 23.12
N LYS A 432 -14.61 -27.50 22.70
CA LYS A 432 -13.45 -27.66 23.60
C LYS A 432 -12.51 -26.48 23.53
N PRO A 433 -11.86 -26.08 24.63
CA PRO A 433 -10.80 -25.11 24.62
C PRO A 433 -9.62 -25.56 23.72
N THR A 434 -9.10 -24.66 22.91
CA THR A 434 -7.99 -24.93 21.97
C THR A 434 -6.61 -24.69 22.59
N GLY A 435 -6.53 -23.87 23.63
CA GLY A 435 -5.27 -23.37 24.18
C GLY A 435 -4.72 -22.14 23.45
N ASN A 436 -5.42 -21.64 22.43
CA ASN A 436 -5.04 -20.38 21.78
C ASN A 436 -5.18 -19.21 22.75
N LEU A 437 -4.22 -18.29 22.68
CA LEU A 437 -4.18 -17.09 23.52
C LEU A 437 -4.62 -15.83 22.79
N TYR A 438 -4.66 -15.87 21.46
CA TYR A 438 -5.00 -14.75 20.58
C TYR A 438 -5.92 -15.21 19.45
N PRO A 439 -6.81 -14.36 18.95
CA PRO A 439 -7.67 -14.67 17.82
C PRO A 439 -6.89 -15.05 16.54
N ALA A 440 -7.53 -15.80 15.66
CA ALA A 440 -6.95 -16.20 14.38
C ALA A 440 -6.55 -14.97 13.53
N PHE A 441 -5.52 -15.13 12.69
CA PHE A 441 -5.00 -14.09 11.80
C PHE A 441 -4.48 -12.84 12.53
N THR A 442 -3.94 -13.02 13.71
CA THR A 442 -3.28 -12.01 14.53
C THR A 442 -1.78 -12.33 14.68
N ARG A 443 -1.06 -11.50 15.42
CA ARG A 443 0.34 -11.69 15.83
C ARG A 443 1.31 -11.87 14.66
N VAL A 444 1.17 -11.01 13.66
CA VAL A 444 1.98 -11.02 12.42
C VAL A 444 2.50 -9.63 12.09
N ASN A 445 3.70 -9.56 11.49
CA ASN A 445 4.19 -8.38 10.81
C ASN A 445 3.59 -8.32 9.40
N HIS A 446 2.70 -7.37 9.18
CA HIS A 446 1.97 -7.22 7.93
C HIS A 446 2.35 -5.94 7.16
N GLY A 447 3.33 -5.18 7.66
CA GLY A 447 3.88 -4.03 6.97
C GLY A 447 4.59 -4.44 5.66
N LYS A 448 4.32 -3.71 4.58
CA LYS A 448 4.92 -3.91 3.26
C LYS A 448 5.57 -2.62 2.81
N TYR A 449 6.88 -2.51 3.03
CA TYR A 449 7.61 -1.33 2.63
C TYR A 449 9.09 -1.61 2.38
N ALA A 450 9.70 -0.76 1.58
CA ALA A 450 11.14 -0.68 1.42
C ALA A 450 11.61 0.75 1.64
N VAL A 451 12.80 0.90 2.22
CA VAL A 451 13.44 2.20 2.35
C VAL A 451 14.95 2.10 2.15
N SER A 452 15.46 2.89 1.23
CA SER A 452 16.91 3.10 1.04
C SER A 452 17.37 4.35 1.80
N ASP A 453 18.58 4.80 1.53
CA ASP A 453 19.07 6.09 2.06
C ASP A 453 18.36 7.30 1.42
N LEU A 454 17.74 7.12 0.26
CA LEU A 454 17.19 8.20 -0.55
C LEU A 454 15.67 8.13 -0.73
N ARG A 455 15.09 6.95 -0.67
CA ARG A 455 13.72 6.71 -1.14
C ARG A 455 12.96 5.77 -0.23
N ALA A 456 11.71 6.09 0.06
CA ALA A 456 10.75 5.24 0.74
C ALA A 456 9.67 4.75 -0.25
N HIS A 457 9.19 3.53 -0.06
CA HIS A 457 8.10 2.90 -0.78
C HIS A 457 7.23 2.14 0.22
N ILE A 458 5.95 2.49 0.30
CA ILE A 458 4.98 1.91 1.24
C ILE A 458 3.79 1.42 0.43
N GLY A 459 3.45 0.16 0.57
CA GLY A 459 2.44 -0.45 -0.28
C GLY A 459 1.56 -1.49 0.37
N THR A 460 0.76 -2.11 -0.47
CA THR A 460 -0.21 -3.13 -0.09
C THR A 460 0.21 -4.53 -0.55
N SER A 461 1.22 -4.65 -1.44
CA SER A 461 1.61 -5.90 -2.10
C SER A 461 2.56 -6.74 -1.24
N ASN A 462 2.22 -8.00 -0.98
CA ASN A 462 3.19 -9.00 -0.52
C ASN A 462 4.21 -9.26 -1.62
N LEU A 463 5.42 -9.68 -1.26
CA LEU A 463 6.50 -9.86 -2.23
C LEU A 463 6.44 -11.27 -2.86
N ILE A 464 5.37 -11.48 -3.61
CA ILE A 464 5.03 -12.68 -4.37
C ILE A 464 4.56 -12.22 -5.76
N TRP A 465 4.87 -12.97 -6.83
CA TRP A 465 4.54 -12.61 -8.21
C TRP A 465 3.07 -12.19 -8.40
N ASP A 466 2.13 -12.92 -7.80
CA ASP A 466 0.70 -12.69 -7.96
C ASP A 466 0.26 -11.28 -7.54
N TYR A 467 0.92 -10.69 -6.54
CA TYR A 467 0.56 -9.36 -6.05
C TYR A 467 0.92 -8.24 -7.02
N PHE A 468 1.82 -8.51 -7.96
CA PHE A 468 2.23 -7.53 -8.96
C PHE A 468 1.51 -7.68 -10.29
N TYR A 469 0.97 -8.88 -10.59
CA TYR A 469 0.46 -9.20 -11.93
C TYR A 469 -1.00 -9.62 -11.99
N THR A 470 -1.61 -10.00 -10.88
CA THR A 470 -3.01 -10.47 -10.85
C THR A 470 -3.84 -9.87 -9.70
N THR A 471 -3.19 -9.26 -8.72
CA THR A 471 -3.83 -8.73 -7.50
C THR A 471 -3.84 -7.21 -7.51
N ALA A 472 -4.95 -6.60 -7.10
CA ALA A 472 -5.05 -5.15 -7.01
C ALA A 472 -4.28 -4.61 -5.81
N GLY A 473 -3.30 -3.75 -6.06
CA GLY A 473 -2.44 -3.13 -5.08
C GLY A 473 -2.14 -1.67 -5.39
N VAL A 474 -1.85 -0.89 -4.35
CA VAL A 474 -1.46 0.52 -4.44
C VAL A 474 -0.26 0.76 -3.54
N SER A 475 0.70 1.53 -4.03
CA SER A 475 1.83 1.97 -3.23
C SER A 475 2.09 3.47 -3.40
N PHE A 476 2.58 4.08 -2.34
CA PHE A 476 3.07 5.44 -2.32
C PHE A 476 4.58 5.44 -2.09
N GLY A 477 5.31 6.18 -2.92
CA GLY A 477 6.73 6.34 -2.75
C GLY A 477 7.15 7.80 -2.71
N THR A 478 8.26 8.08 -2.00
CA THR A 478 8.76 9.44 -1.83
C THR A 478 10.27 9.50 -1.62
N TYR A 479 10.86 10.61 -2.07
CA TYR A 479 12.23 11.04 -1.77
C TYR A 479 12.26 12.10 -0.66
N ASN A 480 11.14 12.32 0.06
CA ASN A 480 11.12 13.25 1.17
C ASN A 480 12.01 12.74 2.32
N PRO A 481 13.11 13.45 2.67
CA PRO A 481 14.09 12.92 3.62
C PRO A 481 13.52 12.71 5.02
N ALA A 482 12.53 13.49 5.43
CA ALA A 482 11.91 13.33 6.76
C ALA A 482 11.08 12.03 6.84
N ILE A 483 10.36 11.68 5.76
CA ILE A 483 9.62 10.40 5.69
C ILE A 483 10.59 9.23 5.57
N VAL A 484 11.62 9.36 4.73
CA VAL A 484 12.67 8.34 4.56
C VAL A 484 13.31 8.04 5.92
N SER A 485 13.78 9.07 6.66
CA SER A 485 14.39 8.91 7.98
C SER A 485 13.43 8.25 8.98
N GLN A 486 12.19 8.74 9.08
CA GLN A 486 11.23 8.17 10.04
C GLN A 486 10.85 6.72 9.70
N LEU A 487 10.79 6.35 8.41
CA LEU A 487 10.53 4.96 8.02
C LEU A 487 11.74 4.05 8.31
N GLN A 488 12.96 4.58 8.18
CA GLN A 488 14.17 3.89 8.64
C GLN A 488 14.15 3.66 10.16
N GLU A 489 13.73 4.65 10.95
CA GLU A 489 13.58 4.54 12.41
C GLU A 489 12.56 3.45 12.79
N ILE A 490 11.42 3.38 12.08
CA ILE A 490 10.43 2.30 12.28
C ILE A 490 11.07 0.93 12.01
N PHE A 491 11.76 0.79 10.88
CA PHE A 491 12.42 -0.46 10.54
C PHE A 491 13.51 -0.84 11.56
N ASP A 492 14.35 0.11 11.94
CA ASP A 492 15.47 -0.16 12.85
C ASP A 492 14.97 -0.45 14.27
N ALA A 493 13.83 0.12 14.71
CA ALA A 493 13.17 -0.27 15.95
C ALA A 493 12.71 -1.73 15.92
N ASP A 494 12.07 -2.16 14.82
CA ASP A 494 11.66 -3.55 14.61
C ASP A 494 12.87 -4.49 14.53
N TRP A 495 13.87 -4.12 13.74
CA TRP A 495 15.08 -4.92 13.49
C TRP A 495 15.92 -5.19 14.73
N ASN A 496 16.02 -4.20 15.62
CA ASN A 496 16.80 -4.28 16.85
C ASN A 496 16.01 -4.79 18.05
N SER A 497 14.70 -5.05 17.87
CA SER A 497 13.86 -5.59 18.93
C SER A 497 14.15 -7.09 19.17
N PRO A 498 13.78 -7.62 20.35
CA PRO A 498 13.92 -9.05 20.64
C PRO A 498 13.02 -9.93 19.77
N TYR A 499 12.09 -9.31 19.03
CA TYR A 499 11.15 -10.01 18.14
C TYR A 499 11.75 -10.34 16.77
N ALA A 500 12.89 -9.75 16.41
CA ALA A 500 13.59 -9.97 15.14
C ALA A 500 14.72 -10.99 15.31
N VAL A 501 14.48 -12.23 14.85
CA VAL A 501 15.37 -13.37 14.98
C VAL A 501 16.10 -13.65 13.67
N PRO A 502 17.45 -13.76 13.64
CA PRO A 502 18.20 -14.06 12.42
C PRO A 502 17.73 -15.34 11.73
N VAL A 503 17.69 -15.31 10.40
CA VAL A 503 17.58 -16.52 9.57
C VAL A 503 18.98 -17.15 9.49
N GLU A 504 19.09 -18.41 9.89
CA GLU A 504 20.36 -19.13 9.84
C GLU A 504 20.74 -19.39 8.38
N GLU A 505 22.02 -19.20 8.07
CA GLU A 505 22.58 -19.57 6.77
C GLU A 505 22.47 -21.10 6.59
N LEU A 506 22.41 -21.57 5.34
CA LEU A 506 22.52 -23.00 5.05
C LEU A 506 23.87 -23.45 5.55
N SER A 507 23.90 -24.34 6.55
CA SER A 507 25.14 -25.00 6.93
C SER A 507 25.60 -25.89 5.77
N ASP A 508 26.93 -25.95 5.51
CA ASP A 508 27.54 -26.70 4.41
C ASP A 508 27.26 -28.22 4.42
N GLY A 509 26.37 -28.70 5.28
CA GLY A 509 26.02 -30.12 5.48
C GLY A 509 24.76 -30.60 4.75
N HIS A 510 24.00 -29.77 4.10
CA HIS A 510 22.86 -30.21 3.28
C HIS A 510 23.26 -30.39 1.81
N THR A 511 23.97 -31.48 1.53
CA THR A 511 23.98 -32.03 0.17
C THR A 511 22.54 -32.38 -0.20
N CYS A 512 22.05 -31.86 -1.33
CA CYS A 512 20.82 -32.33 -1.94
C CYS A 512 20.94 -33.86 -2.12
N SER A 513 20.28 -34.60 -1.26
CA SER A 513 20.07 -36.03 -1.51
C SER A 513 19.09 -36.10 -2.67
N SER A 514 19.59 -36.58 -3.77
CA SER A 514 18.89 -36.89 -5.03
C SER A 514 17.64 -37.74 -4.83
#